data_3415a99954f839c2abf0954d72ed803b
#
_entry.id   3415a99954f839c2abf0954d72ed803b
#
_cell.length_a   1.000
_cell.length_b   1.000
_cell.length_c   1.000
_cell.angle_alpha   90.00
_cell.angle_beta   90.00
_cell.angle_gamma   90.00
#
_symmetry.space_group_name_H-M   'P 1'
#
loop_
_entity.id
_entity.type
_entity.pdbx_description
1 polymer ?
#
loop_
_entity_poly.entity_id
_entity_poly.type
_entity_poly.pdbx_seq_one_letter_code
_entity_poly.pdbx_strand_id
1 'polypeptide(L)'
;MERGYNLLGATAVEDKLQDGVKETLVNLGLAGISVWILTGDKKETAINISYSCGHLQPGMAVLDVTGQTNISITAKLQGYADQINTMEERFGLIVDGSSLSLILPHLDNKELLYQISSRCQAVVCCRMSPLQKSEIVKMMKNSPMKPITAAVGDGGNDVSMIQEAHVGLGIMGREGRAAVRAADFAFAKFRQSSPLSLVQLQRGLALIGWILILNI
;
A
#
# COMPACT_ATOMS: atom_id res chain seq x y z
N MET A 1 36.39 5.95 -18.58
CA MET A 1 37.02 6.96 -17.68
C MET A 1 36.34 8.28 -17.90
N GLU A 2 35.52 8.68 -16.96
CA GLU A 2 34.72 9.91 -17.01
C GLU A 2 35.52 11.02 -16.33
N ARG A 3 36.28 11.81 -17.13
CA ARG A 3 37.02 12.97 -16.66
C ARG A 3 36.79 14.15 -17.59
N GLY A 4 36.61 15.34 -17.02
CA GLY A 4 36.51 16.58 -17.80
C GLY A 4 35.08 16.96 -18.19
N TYR A 5 34.04 16.46 -17.51
CA TYR A 5 32.70 16.95 -17.69
C TYR A 5 32.46 18.26 -16.93
N ASN A 6 31.79 19.20 -17.57
CA ASN A 6 31.27 20.39 -16.92
C ASN A 6 29.80 20.14 -16.55
N LEU A 7 29.44 20.33 -15.27
CA LEU A 7 28.07 20.30 -14.83
C LEU A 7 27.31 21.49 -15.44
N LEU A 8 26.39 21.23 -16.35
CA LEU A 8 25.60 22.27 -17.01
C LEU A 8 24.36 22.66 -16.20
N GLY A 9 23.87 21.76 -15.36
CA GLY A 9 22.68 21.97 -14.53
C GLY A 9 22.12 20.66 -13.99
N ALA A 10 21.07 20.77 -13.17
CA ALA A 10 20.29 19.66 -12.67
C ALA A 10 18.83 19.91 -13.03
N THR A 11 18.12 18.85 -13.42
CA THR A 11 16.66 18.87 -13.61
C THR A 11 16.02 18.04 -12.52
N ALA A 12 14.89 18.51 -12.01
CA ALA A 12 14.09 17.79 -11.04
C ALA A 12 12.64 17.69 -11.55
N VAL A 13 12.04 16.54 -11.35
CA VAL A 13 10.61 16.31 -11.62
C VAL A 13 9.94 16.00 -10.29
N GLU A 14 8.90 16.75 -9.98
CA GLU A 14 8.06 16.52 -8.81
C GLU A 14 6.81 15.77 -9.25
N ASP A 15 6.56 14.59 -8.68
CA ASP A 15 5.32 13.85 -8.88
C ASP A 15 4.22 14.54 -8.10
N LYS A 16 3.26 15.13 -8.82
CA LYS A 16 2.10 15.76 -8.23
C LYS A 16 1.00 14.73 -8.03
N LEU A 17 0.52 14.66 -6.79
CA LEU A 17 -0.70 13.91 -6.49
C LEU A 17 -1.88 14.44 -7.32
N GLN A 18 -2.77 13.54 -7.74
CA GLN A 18 -4.02 13.95 -8.36
C GLN A 18 -4.88 14.75 -7.38
N ASP A 19 -5.68 15.69 -7.91
CA ASP A 19 -6.60 16.48 -7.11
C ASP A 19 -7.58 15.57 -6.34
N GLY A 20 -7.78 15.86 -5.06
CA GLY A 20 -8.72 15.15 -4.20
C GLY A 20 -8.21 13.84 -3.59
N VAL A 21 -6.96 13.43 -3.82
CA VAL A 21 -6.39 12.20 -3.24
C VAL A 21 -6.42 12.23 -1.72
N LYS A 22 -5.93 13.31 -1.11
CA LYS A 22 -5.90 13.47 0.35
C LYS A 22 -7.28 13.37 0.97
N GLU A 23 -8.25 14.09 0.40
CA GLU A 23 -9.64 14.07 0.86
C GLU A 23 -10.27 12.69 0.71
N THR A 24 -10.00 12.01 -0.40
CA THR A 24 -10.48 10.63 -0.63
C THR A 24 -9.94 9.67 0.42
N LEU A 25 -8.63 9.73 0.74
CA LEU A 25 -8.02 8.88 1.76
C LEU A 25 -8.60 9.12 3.16
N VAL A 26 -8.82 10.38 3.54
CA VAL A 26 -9.47 10.74 4.81
C VAL A 26 -10.88 10.15 4.87
N ASN A 27 -11.67 10.30 3.82
CA ASN A 27 -13.04 9.80 3.75
C ASN A 27 -13.10 8.26 3.78
N LEU A 28 -12.14 7.57 3.16
CA LEU A 28 -12.01 6.11 3.24
C LEU A 28 -11.73 5.67 4.68
N GLY A 29 -10.82 6.35 5.38
CA GLY A 29 -10.53 6.09 6.79
C GLY A 29 -11.74 6.32 7.69
N LEU A 30 -12.51 7.40 7.47
CA LEU A 30 -13.76 7.68 8.19
C LEU A 30 -14.84 6.61 7.92
N ALA A 31 -14.83 6.00 6.75
CA ALA A 31 -15.70 4.88 6.39
C ALA A 31 -15.23 3.53 6.99
N GLY A 32 -14.14 3.51 7.76
CA GLY A 32 -13.59 2.29 8.35
C GLY A 32 -12.82 1.41 7.37
N ILE A 33 -12.38 1.96 6.23
CA ILE A 33 -11.61 1.25 5.22
C ILE A 33 -10.12 1.47 5.51
N SER A 34 -9.40 0.39 5.79
CA SER A 34 -7.93 0.43 5.93
C SER A 34 -7.28 0.58 4.55
N VAL A 35 -6.38 1.54 4.42
CA VAL A 35 -5.70 1.83 3.16
C VAL A 35 -4.25 1.38 3.23
N TRP A 36 -3.79 0.69 2.19
CA TRP A 36 -2.41 0.27 2.00
C TRP A 36 -1.86 0.85 0.71
N ILE A 37 -0.67 1.43 0.77
CA ILE A 37 0.03 1.93 -0.41
C ILE A 37 1.10 0.91 -0.81
N LEU A 38 1.01 0.37 -2.03
CA LEU A 38 1.98 -0.56 -2.61
C LEU A 38 2.61 0.09 -3.84
N THR A 39 3.89 0.45 -3.77
CA THR A 39 4.59 1.13 -4.87
C THR A 39 5.92 0.45 -5.24
N GLY A 40 6.31 0.58 -6.50
CA GLY A 40 7.65 0.22 -6.97
C GLY A 40 8.72 1.26 -6.62
N ASP A 41 8.33 2.43 -6.15
CA ASP A 41 9.21 3.55 -5.85
C ASP A 41 10.19 3.28 -4.72
N LYS A 42 11.23 4.11 -4.68
CA LYS A 42 12.19 4.10 -3.57
C LYS A 42 11.50 4.51 -2.27
N LYS A 43 12.03 4.03 -1.15
CA LYS A 43 11.51 4.29 0.20
C LYS A 43 11.28 5.78 0.46
N GLU A 44 12.25 6.61 0.14
CA GLU A 44 12.21 8.06 0.37
C GLU A 44 11.04 8.70 -0.39
N THR A 45 10.86 8.33 -1.65
CA THR A 45 9.75 8.80 -2.49
C THR A 45 8.40 8.34 -1.92
N ALA A 46 8.26 7.06 -1.61
CA ALA A 46 7.04 6.50 -1.05
C ALA A 46 6.65 7.17 0.28
N ILE A 47 7.62 7.45 1.17
CA ILE A 47 7.39 8.16 2.42
C ILE A 47 6.91 9.60 2.16
N ASN A 48 7.61 10.33 1.29
CA ASN A 48 7.27 11.72 0.98
C ASN A 48 5.85 11.84 0.39
N ILE A 49 5.50 10.96 -0.55
CA ILE A 49 4.16 10.89 -1.12
C ILE A 49 3.14 10.56 -0.03
N SER A 50 3.43 9.60 0.83
CA SER A 50 2.53 9.19 1.92
C SER A 50 2.25 10.30 2.93
N TYR A 51 3.23 11.12 3.25
CA TYR A 51 3.02 12.34 4.05
C TYR A 51 2.23 13.40 3.28
N SER A 52 2.54 13.61 2.01
CA SER A 52 1.87 14.63 1.17
C SER A 52 0.39 14.33 0.98
N CYS A 53 0.02 13.06 0.82
CA CYS A 53 -1.38 12.65 0.71
C CYS A 53 -2.09 12.47 2.07
N GLY A 54 -1.37 12.62 3.20
CA GLY A 54 -1.92 12.51 4.54
C GLY A 54 -2.18 11.07 4.99
N HIS A 55 -1.63 10.08 4.28
CA HIS A 55 -1.68 8.67 4.68
C HIS A 55 -0.81 8.42 5.90
N LEU A 56 0.46 8.83 5.86
CA LEU A 56 1.28 9.00 7.06
C LEU A 56 1.02 10.39 7.65
N GLN A 57 0.92 10.49 8.95
CA GLN A 57 0.62 11.74 9.65
C GLN A 57 1.71 12.07 10.67
N PRO A 58 2.00 13.35 10.91
CA PRO A 58 2.87 13.75 12.02
C PRO A 58 2.36 13.19 13.35
N GLY A 59 3.27 12.68 14.17
CA GLY A 59 2.92 12.05 15.47
C GLY A 59 2.50 10.59 15.39
N MET A 60 2.54 9.94 14.22
CA MET A 60 2.49 8.48 14.14
C MET A 60 3.85 7.88 14.48
N ALA A 61 3.87 6.82 15.29
CA ALA A 61 5.05 5.98 15.48
C ALA A 61 5.26 5.11 14.23
N VAL A 62 6.36 5.33 13.51
CA VAL A 62 6.64 4.62 12.27
C VAL A 62 7.48 3.38 12.54
N LEU A 63 6.91 2.22 12.26
CA LEU A 63 7.59 0.92 12.31
C LEU A 63 8.26 0.64 10.96
N ASP A 64 9.57 0.61 10.96
CA ASP A 64 10.37 0.48 9.74
C ASP A 64 10.95 -0.93 9.59
N VAL A 65 10.42 -1.70 8.64
CA VAL A 65 10.84 -3.08 8.30
C VAL A 65 11.61 -3.11 6.97
N THR A 66 12.37 -2.09 6.65
CA THR A 66 13.15 -2.03 5.41
C THR A 66 14.59 -2.48 5.63
N GLY A 67 15.23 -3.00 4.57
CA GLY A 67 16.66 -3.38 4.57
C GLY A 67 17.02 -4.52 5.53
N GLN A 68 16.10 -5.44 5.79
CA GLN A 68 16.31 -6.54 6.72
C GLN A 68 17.11 -7.68 6.10
N THR A 69 17.71 -8.50 6.96
CA THR A 69 18.36 -9.76 6.61
C THR A 69 17.57 -10.93 7.20
N ASN A 70 17.83 -12.16 6.71
CA ASN A 70 17.18 -13.37 7.24
C ASN A 70 17.32 -13.53 8.75
N ILE A 71 18.46 -13.09 9.32
CA ILE A 71 18.74 -13.25 10.76
C ILE A 71 17.95 -12.27 11.60
N SER A 72 17.70 -11.06 11.09
CA SER A 72 17.11 -9.95 11.85
C SER A 72 15.61 -9.83 11.70
N ILE A 73 15.02 -10.38 10.61
CA ILE A 73 13.63 -10.10 10.23
C ILE A 73 12.62 -10.58 11.27
N THR A 74 12.72 -11.83 11.69
CA THR A 74 11.77 -12.42 12.66
C THR A 74 11.84 -11.73 14.01
N ALA A 75 13.05 -11.48 14.53
CA ALA A 75 13.24 -10.78 15.79
C ALA A 75 12.67 -9.35 15.74
N LYS A 76 12.84 -8.66 14.62
CA LYS A 76 12.30 -7.31 14.43
C LYS A 76 10.77 -7.29 14.36
N LEU A 77 10.17 -8.24 13.62
CA LEU A 77 8.72 -8.37 13.57
C LEU A 77 8.16 -8.70 14.96
N GLN A 78 8.78 -9.61 15.70
CA GLN A 78 8.37 -9.94 17.06
C GLN A 78 8.41 -8.71 17.98
N GLY A 79 9.52 -7.96 17.96
CA GLY A 79 9.65 -6.73 18.76
C GLY A 79 8.58 -5.68 18.43
N TYR A 80 8.20 -5.54 17.16
CA TYR A 80 7.13 -4.64 16.77
C TYR A 80 5.75 -5.15 17.17
N ALA A 81 5.50 -6.46 17.08
CA ALA A 81 4.26 -7.06 17.56
C ALA A 81 4.08 -6.83 19.07
N ASP A 82 5.14 -6.97 19.86
CA ASP A 82 5.13 -6.70 21.30
C ASP A 82 4.90 -5.21 21.59
N GLN A 83 5.56 -4.31 20.84
CA GLN A 83 5.39 -2.85 20.97
C GLN A 83 3.94 -2.43 20.73
N ILE A 84 3.33 -2.90 19.63
CA ILE A 84 1.95 -2.54 19.26
C ILE A 84 0.94 -3.01 20.30
N ASN A 85 1.19 -4.13 20.96
CA ASN A 85 0.30 -4.68 21.99
C ASN A 85 0.40 -3.93 23.32
N THR A 86 1.51 -3.22 23.57
CA THR A 86 1.78 -2.52 24.83
C THR A 86 1.51 -1.03 24.79
N MET A 87 1.47 -0.41 23.60
CA MET A 87 1.35 1.04 23.44
C MET A 87 0.02 1.42 22.77
N GLU A 88 -0.64 2.44 23.29
CA GLU A 88 -1.87 3.05 22.72
C GLU A 88 -1.56 4.19 21.74
N GLU A 89 -0.56 4.00 20.89
CA GLU A 89 -0.16 4.99 19.90
C GLU A 89 -0.75 4.69 18.52
N ARG A 90 -0.72 5.71 17.65
CA ARG A 90 -1.05 5.51 16.23
C ARG A 90 0.20 5.06 15.50
N PHE A 91 0.12 3.91 14.85
CA PHE A 91 1.24 3.32 14.15
C PHE A 91 1.10 3.44 12.63
N GLY A 92 2.23 3.72 11.97
CA GLY A 92 2.43 3.52 10.55
C GLY A 92 3.47 2.43 10.31
N LEU A 93 3.31 1.60 9.28
CA LEU A 93 4.23 0.54 8.92
C LEU A 93 4.86 0.83 7.56
N ILE A 94 6.18 0.71 7.46
CA ILE A 94 6.92 0.78 6.19
C ILE A 94 7.67 -0.53 5.99
N VAL A 95 7.47 -1.16 4.83
CA VAL A 95 8.13 -2.42 4.44
C VAL A 95 8.68 -2.26 3.02
N ASP A 96 9.85 -2.82 2.72
CA ASP A 96 10.37 -2.86 1.35
C ASP A 96 10.27 -4.25 0.72
N GLY A 97 10.35 -4.30 -0.61
CA GLY A 97 10.26 -5.55 -1.37
C GLY A 97 11.34 -6.55 -1.00
N SER A 98 12.54 -6.11 -0.60
CA SER A 98 13.62 -7.00 -0.16
C SER A 98 13.27 -7.69 1.15
N SER A 99 12.75 -6.97 2.14
CA SER A 99 12.28 -7.55 3.40
C SER A 99 11.05 -8.44 3.20
N LEU A 100 10.12 -8.06 2.30
CA LEU A 100 8.98 -8.92 1.94
C LEU A 100 9.42 -10.26 1.36
N SER A 101 10.48 -10.30 0.55
CA SER A 101 11.03 -11.55 0.02
C SER A 101 11.55 -12.50 1.12
N LEU A 102 11.89 -11.98 2.29
CA LEU A 102 12.27 -12.77 3.47
C LEU A 102 11.07 -13.16 4.34
N ILE A 103 10.01 -12.35 4.35
CA ILE A 103 8.81 -12.57 5.17
C ILE A 103 7.86 -13.57 4.51
N LEU A 104 7.56 -13.36 3.22
CA LEU A 104 6.50 -14.07 2.52
C LEU A 104 6.71 -15.60 2.37
N PRO A 105 7.92 -16.17 2.34
CA PRO A 105 8.11 -17.61 2.34
C PRO A 105 7.77 -18.30 3.67
N HIS A 106 7.77 -17.58 4.80
CA HIS A 106 7.62 -18.12 6.15
C HIS A 106 6.26 -17.79 6.75
N LEU A 107 5.50 -18.84 7.15
CA LEU A 107 4.15 -18.65 7.70
C LEU A 107 4.15 -17.81 8.98
N ASP A 108 5.09 -18.06 9.90
CA ASP A 108 5.20 -17.34 11.17
C ASP A 108 5.46 -15.84 10.94
N ASN A 109 6.33 -15.50 10.00
CA ASN A 109 6.63 -14.11 9.65
C ASN A 109 5.44 -13.42 8.95
N LYS A 110 4.68 -14.15 8.13
CA LYS A 110 3.43 -13.63 7.54
C LYS A 110 2.41 -13.31 8.62
N GLU A 111 2.25 -14.19 9.60
CA GLU A 111 1.32 -13.99 10.71
C GLU A 111 1.71 -12.75 11.53
N LEU A 112 2.99 -12.59 11.86
CA LEU A 112 3.51 -11.42 12.55
C LEU A 112 3.28 -10.14 11.73
N LEU A 113 3.60 -10.16 10.42
CA LEU A 113 3.35 -9.02 9.55
C LEU A 113 1.87 -8.66 9.50
N TYR A 114 0.99 -9.66 9.44
CA TYR A 114 -0.45 -9.44 9.46
C TYR A 114 -0.90 -8.81 10.79
N GLN A 115 -0.47 -9.34 11.93
CA GLN A 115 -0.80 -8.81 13.26
C GLN A 115 -0.37 -7.34 13.38
N ILE A 116 0.86 -7.01 12.98
CA ILE A 116 1.39 -5.65 13.00
C ILE A 116 0.56 -4.74 12.09
N SER A 117 0.40 -5.13 10.84
CA SER A 117 -0.26 -4.31 9.84
C SER A 117 -1.74 -4.06 10.12
N SER A 118 -2.44 -5.01 10.73
CA SER A 118 -3.85 -4.88 11.10
C SER A 118 -4.09 -3.83 12.21
N ARG A 119 -3.06 -3.49 13.00
CA ARG A 119 -3.10 -2.46 14.05
C ARG A 119 -2.57 -1.11 13.55
N CYS A 120 -1.91 -1.07 12.40
CA CYS A 120 -1.41 0.15 11.82
C CYS A 120 -2.51 0.92 11.08
N GLN A 121 -2.54 2.24 11.25
CA GLN A 121 -3.46 3.12 10.53
C GLN A 121 -3.01 3.35 9.08
N ALA A 122 -1.70 3.27 8.83
CA ALA A 122 -1.10 3.45 7.52
C ALA A 122 -0.08 2.34 7.26
N VAL A 123 -0.16 1.73 6.07
CA VAL A 123 0.82 0.73 5.62
C VAL A 123 1.37 1.17 4.26
N VAL A 124 2.69 1.23 4.16
CA VAL A 124 3.41 1.63 2.95
C VAL A 124 4.40 0.54 2.59
N CYS A 125 4.21 -0.10 1.45
CA CYS A 125 5.13 -1.07 0.90
C CYS A 125 5.84 -0.46 -0.33
N CYS A 126 7.16 -0.34 -0.27
CA CYS A 126 7.97 0.31 -1.29
C CYS A 126 8.90 -0.68 -2.01
N ARG A 127 9.46 -0.30 -3.16
CA ARG A 127 10.35 -1.13 -3.99
C ARG A 127 9.77 -2.51 -4.32
N MET A 128 8.48 -2.56 -4.56
CA MET A 128 7.78 -3.81 -4.84
C MET A 128 7.82 -4.18 -6.31
N SER A 129 7.96 -5.48 -6.58
CA SER A 129 7.67 -6.05 -7.89
C SER A 129 6.15 -6.26 -8.07
N PRO A 130 5.66 -6.35 -9.32
CA PRO A 130 4.25 -6.65 -9.59
C PRO A 130 3.75 -7.94 -8.90
N LEU A 131 4.59 -8.97 -8.85
CA LEU A 131 4.27 -10.22 -8.18
C LEU A 131 4.08 -10.04 -6.67
N GLN A 132 4.98 -9.28 -6.02
CA GLN A 132 4.88 -9.02 -4.58
C GLN A 132 3.61 -8.23 -4.22
N LYS A 133 3.15 -7.32 -5.09
CA LYS A 133 1.88 -6.62 -4.87
C LYS A 133 0.71 -7.60 -4.81
N SER A 134 0.63 -8.56 -5.74
CA SER A 134 -0.42 -9.59 -5.72
C SER A 134 -0.29 -10.55 -4.53
N GLU A 135 0.93 -10.88 -4.10
CA GLU A 135 1.17 -11.72 -2.91
C GLU A 135 0.69 -11.05 -1.61
N ILE A 136 0.84 -9.74 -1.47
CA ILE A 136 0.28 -8.99 -0.34
C ILE A 136 -1.25 -9.05 -0.35
N VAL A 137 -1.89 -8.83 -1.49
CA VAL A 137 -3.35 -8.97 -1.60
C VAL A 137 -3.79 -10.37 -1.20
N LYS A 138 -3.12 -11.40 -1.72
CA LYS A 138 -3.39 -12.80 -1.39
C LYS A 138 -3.18 -13.12 0.09
N MET A 139 -2.14 -12.56 0.70
CA MET A 139 -1.87 -12.70 2.13
C MET A 139 -3.03 -12.12 2.95
N MET A 140 -3.50 -10.92 2.61
CA MET A 140 -4.61 -10.29 3.32
C MET A 140 -5.93 -11.04 3.12
N LYS A 141 -6.26 -11.45 1.89
CA LYS A 141 -7.45 -12.29 1.60
C LYS A 141 -7.51 -13.55 2.45
N ASN A 142 -6.38 -14.21 2.63
CA ASN A 142 -6.27 -15.49 3.35
C ASN A 142 -5.95 -15.33 4.84
N SER A 143 -5.90 -14.10 5.35
CA SER A 143 -5.67 -13.82 6.76
C SER A 143 -6.82 -14.31 7.65
N PRO A 144 -6.61 -14.48 8.98
CA PRO A 144 -7.65 -14.98 9.88
C PRO A 144 -8.95 -14.18 9.85
N MET A 145 -8.89 -12.87 9.65
CA MET A 145 -10.07 -12.01 9.57
C MET A 145 -10.76 -12.02 8.20
N LYS A 146 -10.12 -12.57 7.17
CA LYS A 146 -10.64 -12.64 5.79
C LYS A 146 -11.30 -11.33 5.33
N PRO A 147 -10.59 -10.19 5.37
CA PRO A 147 -11.15 -8.92 4.97
C PRO A 147 -11.52 -8.93 3.49
N ILE A 148 -12.52 -8.14 3.12
CA ILE A 148 -12.77 -7.86 1.71
C ILE A 148 -11.67 -6.94 1.20
N THR A 149 -10.95 -7.36 0.16
CA THR A 149 -9.86 -6.60 -0.43
C THR A 149 -10.32 -5.93 -1.72
N ALA A 150 -10.04 -4.64 -1.85
CA ALA A 150 -10.14 -3.93 -3.11
C ALA A 150 -8.73 -3.48 -3.54
N ALA A 151 -8.40 -3.60 -4.81
CA ALA A 151 -7.12 -3.15 -5.35
C ALA A 151 -7.34 -2.08 -6.42
N VAL A 152 -6.60 -0.98 -6.33
CA VAL A 152 -6.65 0.14 -7.28
C VAL A 152 -5.30 0.32 -7.93
N GLY A 153 -5.26 0.39 -9.24
CA GLY A 153 -4.05 0.63 -10.02
C GLY A 153 -4.35 1.25 -11.37
N ASP A 154 -3.33 1.81 -12.02
CA ASP A 154 -3.45 2.48 -13.32
C ASP A 154 -2.51 1.88 -14.39
N GLY A 155 -1.52 1.10 -14.00
CA GLY A 155 -0.49 0.54 -14.86
C GLY A 155 -0.61 -0.96 -15.15
N GLY A 156 0.20 -1.44 -16.10
CA GLY A 156 0.32 -2.87 -16.40
C GLY A 156 0.95 -3.69 -15.27
N ASN A 157 1.75 -3.04 -14.43
CA ASN A 157 2.36 -3.60 -13.22
C ASN A 157 1.36 -3.89 -12.09
N ASP A 158 0.12 -3.40 -12.19
CA ASP A 158 -0.94 -3.59 -11.20
C ASP A 158 -1.95 -4.67 -11.57
N VAL A 159 -1.90 -5.18 -12.80
CA VAL A 159 -2.87 -6.16 -13.32
C VAL A 159 -2.99 -7.37 -12.39
N SER A 160 -1.87 -7.96 -11.97
CA SER A 160 -1.88 -9.13 -11.09
C SER A 160 -2.47 -8.82 -9.71
N MET A 161 -2.22 -7.65 -9.18
CA MET A 161 -2.78 -7.17 -7.90
C MET A 161 -4.30 -6.94 -8.01
N ILE A 162 -4.73 -6.30 -9.10
CA ILE A 162 -6.14 -6.02 -9.39
C ILE A 162 -6.93 -7.32 -9.52
N GLN A 163 -6.39 -8.30 -10.26
CA GLN A 163 -7.05 -9.60 -10.46
C GLN A 163 -7.07 -10.47 -9.21
N GLU A 164 -6.11 -10.34 -8.31
CA GLU A 164 -6.07 -11.10 -7.05
C GLU A 164 -7.09 -10.59 -6.03
N ALA A 165 -7.44 -9.32 -6.03
CA ALA A 165 -8.37 -8.72 -5.08
C ALA A 165 -9.80 -9.28 -5.24
N HIS A 166 -10.67 -9.05 -4.23
CA HIS A 166 -12.09 -9.35 -4.36
C HIS A 166 -12.79 -8.35 -5.29
N VAL A 167 -12.28 -7.09 -5.32
CA VAL A 167 -12.77 -6.03 -6.21
C VAL A 167 -11.57 -5.34 -6.83
N GLY A 168 -11.47 -5.39 -8.14
CA GLY A 168 -10.46 -4.72 -8.94
C GLY A 168 -10.96 -3.37 -9.45
N LEU A 169 -10.19 -2.31 -9.22
CA LEU A 169 -10.50 -0.94 -9.63
C LEU A 169 -9.37 -0.42 -10.54
N GLY A 170 -9.70 -0.15 -11.80
CA GLY A 170 -8.75 0.39 -12.78
C GLY A 170 -8.90 1.90 -12.91
N ILE A 171 -7.82 2.64 -12.78
CA ILE A 171 -7.78 4.08 -13.10
C ILE A 171 -7.25 4.25 -14.53
N MET A 172 -7.83 5.17 -15.28
CA MET A 172 -7.31 5.52 -16.61
C MET A 172 -6.00 6.29 -16.45
N GLY A 173 -4.88 5.56 -16.56
CA GLY A 173 -3.54 6.12 -16.52
C GLY A 173 -3.03 6.55 -17.90
N ARG A 174 -1.87 7.22 -17.90
CA ARG A 174 -1.15 7.59 -19.14
C ARG A 174 -0.42 6.39 -19.76
N GLU A 175 -0.11 5.37 -18.97
CA GLU A 175 0.67 4.18 -19.36
C GLU A 175 -0.11 3.09 -20.10
N GLY A 176 -1.38 3.33 -20.41
CA GLY A 176 -2.19 2.40 -21.17
C GLY A 176 -3.51 2.02 -20.50
N ARG A 177 -4.15 0.95 -21.02
CA ARG A 177 -5.47 0.47 -20.56
C ARG A 177 -5.41 -0.90 -19.90
N ALA A 178 -4.23 -1.39 -19.52
CA ALA A 178 -4.06 -2.75 -19.01
C ALA A 178 -4.80 -2.93 -17.66
N ALA A 179 -4.61 -2.02 -16.72
CA ALA A 179 -5.31 -2.01 -15.44
C ALA A 179 -6.83 -1.93 -15.60
N VAL A 180 -7.32 -1.02 -16.46
CA VAL A 180 -8.75 -0.83 -16.74
C VAL A 180 -9.39 -2.08 -17.36
N ARG A 181 -8.67 -2.79 -18.22
CA ARG A 181 -9.18 -4.03 -18.84
C ARG A 181 -9.21 -5.23 -17.90
N ALA A 182 -8.36 -5.21 -16.87
CA ALA A 182 -8.24 -6.27 -15.88
C ALA A 182 -9.16 -6.07 -14.67
N ALA A 183 -9.74 -4.87 -14.52
CA ALA A 183 -10.52 -4.46 -13.37
C ALA A 183 -12.02 -4.75 -13.55
N ASP A 184 -12.72 -4.90 -12.41
CA ASP A 184 -14.19 -5.01 -12.38
C ASP A 184 -14.86 -3.65 -12.65
N PHE A 185 -14.22 -2.56 -12.17
CA PHE A 185 -14.69 -1.19 -12.37
C PHE A 185 -13.55 -0.29 -12.85
N ALA A 186 -13.88 0.66 -13.73
CA ALA A 186 -12.93 1.61 -14.29
C ALA A 186 -13.35 3.05 -14.01
N PHE A 187 -12.38 3.88 -13.62
CA PHE A 187 -12.58 5.29 -13.32
C PHE A 187 -11.58 6.16 -14.08
N ALA A 188 -12.01 7.36 -14.46
CA ALA A 188 -11.13 8.30 -15.14
C ALA A 188 -10.14 8.97 -14.18
N LYS A 189 -10.49 9.13 -12.91
CA LYS A 189 -9.66 9.76 -11.87
C LYS A 189 -9.87 9.09 -10.52
N PHE A 190 -8.82 9.05 -9.69
CA PHE A 190 -8.86 8.44 -8.37
C PHE A 190 -9.99 9.00 -7.47
N ARG A 191 -10.22 10.32 -7.47
CA ARG A 191 -11.30 10.95 -6.68
C ARG A 191 -12.71 10.41 -6.98
N GLN A 192 -12.90 9.78 -8.15
CA GLN A 192 -14.19 9.18 -8.51
C GLN A 192 -14.39 7.81 -7.86
N SER A 193 -13.32 7.18 -7.37
CA SER A 193 -13.39 6.01 -6.49
C SER A 193 -13.73 6.37 -5.04
N SER A 194 -14.36 7.54 -4.83
CA SER A 194 -14.68 8.09 -3.52
C SER A 194 -15.56 7.14 -2.69
N PRO A 195 -15.62 7.32 -1.35
CA PRO A 195 -16.38 6.47 -0.44
C PRO A 195 -17.84 6.25 -0.83
N LEU A 196 -18.47 7.19 -1.54
CA LEU A 196 -19.86 7.01 -2.00
C LEU A 196 -20.00 5.81 -2.96
N SER A 197 -19.04 5.62 -3.87
CA SER A 197 -19.03 4.46 -4.78
C SER A 197 -18.66 3.17 -4.05
N LEU A 198 -17.67 3.25 -3.15
CA LEU A 198 -17.24 2.10 -2.33
C LEU A 198 -18.21 1.79 -1.19
N VAL A 199 -18.84 2.78 -0.57
CA VAL A 199 -19.90 2.60 0.44
C VAL A 199 -21.20 2.04 -0.18
N GLN A 200 -21.51 2.35 -1.42
CA GLN A 200 -22.60 1.70 -2.12
C GLN A 200 -22.31 0.21 -2.37
N LEU A 201 -21.06 -0.14 -2.70
CA LEU A 201 -20.59 -1.53 -2.76
C LEU A 201 -20.61 -2.19 -1.36
N GLN A 202 -20.22 -1.44 -0.31
CA GLN A 202 -20.22 -1.92 1.08
C GLN A 202 -21.64 -2.20 1.61
N ARG A 203 -22.67 -1.43 1.21
CA ARG A 203 -24.07 -1.68 1.60
C ARG A 203 -24.64 -2.97 1.03
N GLY A 204 -24.07 -3.48 -0.07
CA GLY A 204 -24.41 -4.77 -0.66
C GLY A 204 -23.66 -5.97 -0.07
N LEU A 205 -22.55 -5.74 0.63
CA LEU A 205 -21.65 -6.77 1.18
C LEU A 205 -21.41 -6.47 2.67
N ALA A 206 -22.28 -7.00 3.52
CA ALA A 206 -22.33 -6.70 4.95
C ALA A 206 -21.02 -6.94 5.73
N LEU A 207 -20.63 -5.93 6.54
CA LEU A 207 -19.96 -6.02 7.86
C LEU A 207 -18.59 -6.71 8.02
N ILE A 208 -17.83 -6.98 6.97
CA ILE A 208 -16.45 -7.46 7.07
C ILE A 208 -15.51 -6.28 6.78
N GLY A 209 -14.45 -6.11 7.58
CA GLY A 209 -13.47 -5.03 7.38
C GLY A 209 -12.95 -4.99 5.94
N TRP A 210 -12.86 -3.79 5.36
CA TRP A 210 -12.36 -3.57 4.00
C TRP A 210 -10.91 -3.12 4.03
N ILE A 211 -10.12 -3.64 3.12
CA ILE A 211 -8.77 -3.16 2.87
C ILE A 211 -8.69 -2.69 1.41
N LEU A 212 -8.37 -1.42 1.24
CA LEU A 212 -8.11 -0.83 -0.07
C LEU A 212 -6.59 -0.79 -0.30
N ILE A 213 -6.15 -1.41 -1.37
CA ILE A 213 -4.76 -1.47 -1.78
C ILE A 213 -4.57 -0.53 -2.96
N LEU A 214 -3.75 0.49 -2.78
CA LEU A 214 -3.47 1.52 -3.78
C LEU A 214 -2.06 1.34 -4.34
N ASN A 215 -1.91 1.46 -5.66
CA ASN A 215 -0.65 1.85 -6.28
C ASN A 215 -0.66 3.37 -6.50
N ILE A 216 0.36 4.06 -6.03
CA ILE A 216 0.57 5.50 -6.21
C ILE A 216 1.92 5.69 -6.89
#